data_9397b666786a8178b6ca71c1183d213a
#
_entry.id   9397b666786a8178b6ca71c1183d213a
#
_cell.length_a   1.000
_cell.length_b   1.000
_cell.length_c   1.000
_cell.angle_alpha   90.00
_cell.angle_beta   90.00
_cell.angle_gamma   90.00
#
_symmetry.space_group_name_H-M   'P 1'
#
loop_
_entity.id
_entity.type
_entity.pdbx_description
1 polymer ?
#
loop_
_entity_poly.entity_id
_entity_poly.type
_entity_poly.pdbx_seq_one_letter_code
_entity_poly.pdbx_strand_id
1 'polypeptide(L)'
;MKKVVLLSGGIDSTTCLAQAVQVCGAENVTALCVFYGQKHSREMAAARKVAAYYGVRLLEQDIAGIMSYSNCSLLAASSEAIEHKSYAQQLAEHGEGTVATYVPFRNGLLISAAAAIAISLGADAICYGAHADDAAGRAYPDCTPEFYAAMDTAIYEGSGKLCHLEAPLLNKNKAQIVELGLNLGAPYQYTCLLYTSDAADEGLGV
;
A
#
# COMPACT_ATOMS: atom_id res chain seq x y z
N MET A 1 -8.12 -11.77 -16.99
CA MET A 1 -7.00 -10.92 -16.49
C MET A 1 -6.69 -11.32 -15.07
N LYS A 2 -5.44 -11.70 -14.78
CA LYS A 2 -5.00 -12.10 -13.44
C LYS A 2 -4.26 -10.91 -12.79
N LYS A 3 -4.46 -10.69 -11.49
CA LYS A 3 -3.81 -9.60 -10.77
C LYS A 3 -3.15 -10.05 -9.46
N VAL A 4 -2.03 -9.42 -9.14
CA VAL A 4 -1.43 -9.46 -7.80
C VAL A 4 -1.70 -8.12 -7.12
N VAL A 5 -2.34 -8.14 -5.95
CA VAL A 5 -2.66 -6.93 -5.18
C VAL A 5 -1.81 -6.87 -3.93
N LEU A 6 -1.02 -5.79 -3.76
CA LEU A 6 -0.32 -5.51 -2.52
C LEU A 6 -1.34 -5.20 -1.42
N LEU A 7 -1.42 -6.05 -0.41
CA LEU A 7 -2.41 -5.99 0.66
C LEU A 7 -1.74 -5.81 2.02
N SER A 8 -1.78 -4.60 2.57
CA SER A 8 -1.28 -4.31 3.92
C SER A 8 -2.33 -4.58 5.01
N GLY A 9 -3.60 -4.70 4.65
CA GLY A 9 -4.73 -4.78 5.58
C GLY A 9 -5.27 -3.42 6.02
N GLY A 10 -4.77 -2.32 5.47
CA GLY A 10 -5.33 -0.97 5.62
C GLY A 10 -6.48 -0.72 4.63
N ILE A 11 -7.17 0.41 4.81
CA ILE A 11 -8.35 0.82 4.00
C ILE A 11 -8.01 0.85 2.51
N ASP A 12 -6.91 1.50 2.11
CA ASP A 12 -6.55 1.72 0.71
C ASP A 12 -6.28 0.40 -0.02
N SER A 13 -5.43 -0.44 0.56
CA SER A 13 -5.09 -1.75 -0.02
C SER A 13 -6.31 -2.70 -0.06
N THR A 14 -7.21 -2.59 0.92
CA THR A 14 -8.47 -3.34 0.96
C THR A 14 -9.42 -2.87 -0.14
N THR A 15 -9.49 -1.55 -0.39
CA THR A 15 -10.28 -0.98 -1.50
C THR A 15 -9.73 -1.41 -2.86
N CYS A 16 -8.39 -1.43 -3.04
CA CYS A 16 -7.76 -1.97 -4.24
C CYS A 16 -8.11 -3.44 -4.47
N LEU A 17 -8.08 -4.26 -3.40
CA LEU A 17 -8.45 -5.66 -3.48
C LEU A 17 -9.93 -5.84 -3.85
N ALA A 18 -10.83 -5.07 -3.23
CA ALA A 18 -12.27 -5.09 -3.54
C ALA A 18 -12.51 -4.80 -5.03
N GLN A 19 -11.86 -3.78 -5.57
CA GLN A 19 -11.97 -3.41 -6.98
C GLN A 19 -11.39 -4.49 -7.90
N ALA A 20 -10.24 -5.05 -7.56
CA ALA A 20 -9.63 -6.12 -8.35
C ALA A 20 -10.53 -7.37 -8.39
N VAL A 21 -11.12 -7.77 -7.26
CA VAL A 21 -12.04 -8.90 -7.18
C VAL A 21 -13.32 -8.63 -7.98
N GLN A 22 -13.88 -7.42 -7.91
CA GLN A 22 -15.05 -7.05 -8.70
C GLN A 22 -14.80 -7.16 -10.21
N VAL A 23 -13.61 -6.74 -10.66
CA VAL A 23 -13.27 -6.70 -12.09
C VAL A 23 -12.86 -8.07 -12.62
N CYS A 24 -12.10 -8.84 -11.84
CA CYS A 24 -11.42 -10.05 -12.34
C CYS A 24 -12.03 -11.35 -11.82
N GLY A 25 -12.84 -11.31 -10.75
CA GLY A 25 -13.21 -12.51 -9.98
C GLY A 25 -12.13 -12.92 -8.98
N ALA A 26 -12.53 -13.45 -7.83
CA ALA A 26 -11.60 -13.82 -6.75
C ALA A 26 -10.55 -14.86 -7.17
N GLU A 27 -10.92 -15.78 -8.04
CA GLU A 27 -10.07 -16.86 -8.58
C GLU A 27 -8.90 -16.34 -9.44
N ASN A 28 -9.01 -15.11 -9.94
CA ASN A 28 -7.99 -14.44 -10.76
C ASN A 28 -7.17 -13.40 -9.98
N VAL A 29 -7.43 -13.25 -8.67
CA VAL A 29 -6.74 -12.28 -7.83
C VAL A 29 -5.90 -13.02 -6.78
N THR A 30 -4.63 -12.62 -6.67
CA THR A 30 -3.75 -13.06 -5.59
C THR A 30 -3.39 -11.84 -4.74
N ALA A 31 -3.64 -11.88 -3.45
CA ALA A 31 -3.19 -10.87 -2.49
C ALA A 31 -1.75 -11.17 -2.06
N LEU A 32 -0.91 -10.14 -1.98
CA LEU A 32 0.46 -10.22 -1.50
C LEU A 32 0.62 -9.32 -0.28
N CYS A 33 0.83 -9.90 0.90
CA CYS A 33 1.18 -9.20 2.11
C CYS A 33 2.69 -9.30 2.34
N VAL A 34 3.35 -8.16 2.58
CA VAL A 34 4.80 -8.11 2.75
C VAL A 34 5.12 -7.59 4.16
N PHE A 35 5.85 -8.38 4.92
CA PHE A 35 6.47 -7.95 6.16
C PHE A 35 7.83 -7.32 5.84
N TYR A 36 7.99 -6.03 6.20
CA TYR A 36 9.23 -5.28 5.97
C TYR A 36 9.90 -4.82 7.27
N GLY A 37 9.49 -5.41 8.41
CA GLY A 37 10.02 -5.06 9.72
C GLY A 37 9.22 -3.97 10.44
N GLN A 38 7.97 -3.68 10.03
CA GLN A 38 7.09 -2.72 10.68
C GLN A 38 6.76 -3.10 12.12
N LYS A 39 6.63 -2.07 13.00
CA LYS A 39 6.29 -2.27 14.42
C LYS A 39 4.91 -2.91 14.64
N HIS A 40 3.97 -2.73 13.69
CA HIS A 40 2.59 -3.16 13.86
C HIS A 40 2.31 -4.51 13.19
N SER A 41 2.27 -5.58 14.00
CA SER A 41 1.88 -6.93 13.55
C SER A 41 0.39 -7.06 13.17
N ARG A 42 -0.43 -6.08 13.54
CA ARG A 42 -1.89 -6.07 13.27
C ARG A 42 -2.21 -6.01 11.78
N GLU A 43 -1.35 -5.40 10.97
CA GLU A 43 -1.51 -5.31 9.52
C GLU A 43 -1.61 -6.68 8.86
N MET A 44 -0.70 -7.60 9.18
CA MET A 44 -0.71 -8.95 8.61
C MET A 44 -1.96 -9.73 9.03
N ALA A 45 -2.39 -9.59 10.29
CA ALA A 45 -3.61 -10.23 10.78
C ALA A 45 -4.86 -9.70 10.06
N ALA A 46 -4.92 -8.39 9.80
CA ALA A 46 -5.97 -7.75 9.02
C ALA A 46 -5.95 -8.23 7.56
N ALA A 47 -4.79 -8.25 6.91
CA ALA A 47 -4.63 -8.74 5.54
C ALA A 47 -5.15 -10.18 5.38
N ARG A 48 -4.84 -11.07 6.34
CA ARG A 48 -5.35 -12.46 6.34
C ARG A 48 -6.88 -12.50 6.41
N LYS A 49 -7.50 -11.67 7.27
CA LYS A 49 -8.97 -11.60 7.41
C LYS A 49 -9.63 -11.09 6.14
N VAL A 50 -9.06 -10.03 5.53
CA VAL A 50 -9.57 -9.44 4.29
C VAL A 50 -9.43 -10.41 3.13
N ALA A 51 -8.29 -11.08 2.97
CA ALA A 51 -8.08 -12.08 1.94
C ALA A 51 -9.04 -13.28 2.09
N ALA A 52 -9.26 -13.75 3.32
CA ALA A 52 -10.21 -14.82 3.63
C ALA A 52 -11.66 -14.42 3.30
N TYR A 53 -12.06 -13.17 3.59
CA TYR A 53 -13.39 -12.67 3.27
C TYR A 53 -13.69 -12.74 1.77
N TYR A 54 -12.72 -12.38 0.92
CA TYR A 54 -12.87 -12.46 -0.53
C TYR A 54 -12.60 -13.85 -1.10
N GLY A 55 -12.08 -14.79 -0.31
CA GLY A 55 -11.69 -16.12 -0.80
C GLY A 55 -10.51 -16.07 -1.78
N VAL A 56 -9.68 -15.03 -1.74
CA VAL A 56 -8.50 -14.89 -2.60
C VAL A 56 -7.29 -15.60 -2.00
N ARG A 57 -6.40 -16.08 -2.86
CA ARG A 57 -5.11 -16.62 -2.43
C ARG A 57 -4.29 -15.50 -1.78
N LEU A 58 -3.75 -15.75 -0.58
CA LEU A 58 -2.82 -14.85 0.09
C LEU A 58 -1.40 -15.42 0.03
N LEU A 59 -0.46 -14.61 -0.42
CA LEU A 59 0.98 -14.84 -0.29
C LEU A 59 1.54 -13.89 0.77
N GLU A 60 2.44 -14.41 1.60
CA GLU A 60 3.14 -13.62 2.62
C GLU A 60 4.65 -13.69 2.36
N GLN A 61 5.32 -12.55 2.37
CA GLN A 61 6.75 -12.45 2.14
C GLN A 61 7.40 -11.62 3.25
N ASP A 62 8.62 -11.99 3.63
CA ASP A 62 9.43 -11.27 4.61
C ASP A 62 10.66 -10.67 3.90
N ILE A 63 10.75 -9.33 3.95
CA ILE A 63 11.88 -8.56 3.43
C ILE A 63 12.52 -7.68 4.51
N ALA A 64 12.26 -7.94 5.79
CA ALA A 64 12.72 -7.12 6.91
C ALA A 64 14.26 -6.96 6.93
N GLY A 65 14.99 -7.97 6.47
CA GLY A 65 16.44 -7.90 6.38
C GLY A 65 16.97 -6.77 5.49
N ILE A 66 16.24 -6.42 4.41
CA ILE A 66 16.63 -5.31 3.54
C ILE A 66 16.37 -3.97 4.24
N MET A 67 15.26 -3.85 4.96
CA MET A 67 14.87 -2.62 5.65
C MET A 67 15.62 -2.38 6.95
N SER A 68 16.41 -3.32 7.45
CA SER A 68 17.20 -3.19 8.69
C SER A 68 18.27 -2.10 8.64
N TYR A 69 18.62 -1.61 7.45
CA TYR A 69 19.55 -0.49 7.26
C TYR A 69 18.90 0.90 7.43
N SER A 70 17.57 0.95 7.54
CA SER A 70 16.84 2.21 7.74
C SER A 70 16.56 2.46 9.23
N ASN A 71 16.74 3.70 9.68
CA ASN A 71 16.36 4.13 11.04
C ASN A 71 14.97 4.81 11.08
N CYS A 72 14.08 4.52 10.12
CA CYS A 72 12.73 5.08 10.11
C CYS A 72 11.93 4.63 11.35
N SER A 73 11.21 5.56 11.96
CA SER A 73 10.43 5.34 13.19
C SER A 73 9.38 4.23 13.10
N LEU A 74 8.92 3.88 11.90
CA LEU A 74 7.95 2.80 11.68
C LEU A 74 8.56 1.40 11.80
N LEU A 75 9.88 1.27 11.73
CA LEU A 75 10.54 -0.04 11.76
C LEU A 75 10.80 -0.50 13.20
N ALA A 76 10.62 -1.79 13.45
CA ALA A 76 10.83 -2.38 14.76
C ALA A 76 12.28 -2.26 15.25
N ALA A 77 13.24 -2.26 14.32
CA ALA A 77 14.66 -2.10 14.60
C ALA A 77 15.06 -0.64 14.91
N SER A 78 14.18 0.34 14.63
CA SER A 78 14.47 1.76 14.87
C SER A 78 14.34 2.12 16.35
N SER A 79 15.29 2.93 16.82
CA SER A 79 15.24 3.59 18.14
C SER A 79 14.36 4.83 18.16
N GLU A 80 13.99 5.35 16.99
CA GLU A 80 13.17 6.55 16.85
C GLU A 80 11.73 6.31 17.29
N ALA A 81 11.17 7.29 18.02
CA ALA A 81 9.76 7.29 18.39
C ALA A 81 8.91 7.72 17.18
N ILE A 82 7.70 7.17 17.08
CA ILE A 82 6.74 7.62 16.07
C ILE A 82 6.22 8.99 16.53
N GLU A 83 6.43 10.02 15.73
CA GLU A 83 5.88 11.36 16.01
C GLU A 83 4.37 11.37 15.73
N HIS A 84 3.61 11.92 16.67
CA HIS A 84 2.15 12.10 16.55
C HIS A 84 1.83 13.50 16.00
N LYS A 85 2.39 13.82 14.82
CA LYS A 85 2.10 15.06 14.09
C LYS A 85 1.48 14.73 12.75
N SER A 86 0.49 15.53 12.33
CA SER A 86 -0.07 15.41 10.99
C SER A 86 0.97 15.72 9.90
N TYR A 87 0.78 15.22 8.69
CA TYR A 87 1.65 15.52 7.55
C TYR A 87 1.71 17.03 7.29
N ALA A 88 0.57 17.72 7.41
CA ALA A 88 0.51 19.18 7.25
C ALA A 88 1.37 19.92 8.29
N GLN A 89 1.39 19.45 9.54
CA GLN A 89 2.24 20.02 10.59
C GLN A 89 3.72 19.76 10.33
N GLN A 90 4.10 18.54 9.91
CA GLN A 90 5.49 18.21 9.59
C GLN A 90 6.00 19.03 8.38
N LEU A 91 5.19 19.17 7.34
CA LEU A 91 5.51 19.98 6.16
C LEU A 91 5.61 21.49 6.51
N ALA A 92 4.78 21.99 7.42
CA ALA A 92 4.82 23.38 7.87
C ALA A 92 6.10 23.68 8.67
N GLU A 93 6.62 22.71 9.44
CA GLU A 93 7.83 22.88 10.27
C GLU A 93 9.13 22.71 9.46
N HIS A 94 9.15 21.77 8.50
CA HIS A 94 10.37 21.36 7.80
C HIS A 94 10.39 21.75 6.31
N GLY A 95 9.32 22.32 5.75
CA GLY A 95 9.18 22.63 4.33
C GLY A 95 8.85 21.39 3.49
N GLU A 96 8.92 21.50 2.16
CA GLU A 96 8.72 20.36 1.25
C GLU A 96 9.80 19.30 1.47
N GLY A 97 9.39 18.02 1.58
CA GLY A 97 10.31 16.90 1.74
C GLY A 97 9.66 15.68 2.41
N THR A 98 10.47 14.66 2.62
CA THR A 98 10.00 13.41 3.22
C THR A 98 9.68 13.57 4.71
N VAL A 99 8.56 12.98 5.13
CA VAL A 99 8.12 12.95 6.54
C VAL A 99 8.90 11.90 7.35
N ALA A 100 8.88 12.01 8.68
CA ALA A 100 9.62 11.11 9.58
C ALA A 100 9.17 9.63 9.47
N THR A 101 7.96 9.39 8.98
CA THR A 101 7.40 8.05 8.73
C THR A 101 7.76 7.48 7.35
N TYR A 102 8.49 8.22 6.51
CA TYR A 102 8.92 7.72 5.23
C TYR A 102 9.99 6.64 5.39
N VAL A 103 9.66 5.42 4.99
CA VAL A 103 10.64 4.32 4.86
C VAL A 103 11.27 4.44 3.46
N PRO A 104 12.58 4.68 3.34
CA PRO A 104 13.21 4.98 2.06
C PRO A 104 12.92 3.92 0.99
N PHE A 105 12.32 4.35 -0.12
CA PHE A 105 12.03 3.52 -1.30
C PHE A 105 11.23 2.25 -1.00
N ARG A 106 10.42 2.24 0.08
CA ARG A 106 9.66 1.06 0.48
C ARG A 106 8.71 0.57 -0.61
N ASN A 107 7.91 1.48 -1.19
CA ASN A 107 6.97 1.10 -2.25
C ASN A 107 7.69 0.58 -3.49
N GLY A 108 8.84 1.16 -3.84
CA GLY A 108 9.67 0.65 -4.94
C GLY A 108 10.09 -0.81 -4.74
N LEU A 109 10.53 -1.14 -3.51
CA LEU A 109 10.91 -2.51 -3.17
C LEU A 109 9.70 -3.46 -3.15
N LEU A 110 8.57 -3.04 -2.54
CA LEU A 110 7.35 -3.83 -2.50
C LEU A 110 6.82 -4.13 -3.91
N ILE A 111 6.79 -3.11 -4.79
CA ILE A 111 6.35 -3.24 -6.18
C ILE A 111 7.32 -4.14 -6.96
N SER A 112 8.63 -4.02 -6.77
CA SER A 112 9.62 -4.89 -7.45
C SER A 112 9.48 -6.35 -7.04
N ALA A 113 9.29 -6.63 -5.74
CA ALA A 113 9.02 -7.97 -5.25
C ALA A 113 7.69 -8.53 -5.83
N ALA A 114 6.64 -7.69 -5.84
CA ALA A 114 5.36 -8.06 -6.43
C ALA A 114 5.47 -8.33 -7.93
N ALA A 115 6.31 -7.58 -8.66
CA ALA A 115 6.56 -7.79 -10.09
C ALA A 115 7.17 -9.17 -10.37
N ALA A 116 8.21 -9.54 -9.62
CA ALA A 116 8.84 -10.85 -9.76
C ALA A 116 7.84 -12.00 -9.49
N ILE A 117 6.98 -11.85 -8.48
CA ILE A 117 5.94 -12.82 -8.14
C ILE A 117 4.85 -12.84 -9.22
N ALA A 118 4.35 -11.68 -9.64
CA ALA A 118 3.29 -11.56 -10.64
C ALA A 118 3.67 -12.21 -11.97
N ILE A 119 4.87 -11.91 -12.47
CA ILE A 119 5.41 -12.50 -13.70
C ILE A 119 5.52 -14.03 -13.56
N SER A 120 6.01 -14.52 -12.41
CA SER A 120 6.14 -15.95 -12.13
C SER A 120 4.78 -16.67 -12.06
N LEU A 121 3.72 -15.97 -11.68
CA LEU A 121 2.35 -16.50 -11.62
C LEU A 121 1.60 -16.31 -12.94
N GLY A 122 2.18 -15.68 -13.94
CA GLY A 122 1.52 -15.31 -15.19
C GLY A 122 0.38 -14.33 -14.96
N ALA A 123 0.57 -13.36 -14.07
CA ALA A 123 -0.38 -12.27 -13.84
C ALA A 123 -0.12 -11.11 -14.80
N ASP A 124 -1.20 -10.47 -15.24
CA ASP A 124 -1.17 -9.38 -16.21
C ASP A 124 -0.88 -8.02 -15.55
N ALA A 125 -1.17 -7.91 -14.26
CA ALA A 125 -1.00 -6.64 -13.55
C ALA A 125 -0.70 -6.82 -12.04
N ILE A 126 -0.04 -5.79 -11.49
CA ILE A 126 0.18 -5.56 -10.07
C ILE A 126 -0.64 -4.35 -9.67
N CYS A 127 -1.32 -4.41 -8.53
CA CYS A 127 -2.10 -3.29 -8.00
C CYS A 127 -1.56 -2.86 -6.63
N TYR A 128 -1.37 -1.55 -6.44
CA TYR A 128 -0.99 -0.98 -5.15
C TYR A 128 -1.79 0.28 -4.82
N GLY A 129 -1.88 0.61 -3.54
CA GLY A 129 -2.81 1.59 -2.99
C GLY A 129 -2.22 2.98 -2.75
N ALA A 130 -1.33 3.49 -3.63
CA ALA A 130 -0.89 4.88 -3.55
C ALA A 130 -2.04 5.84 -3.88
N HIS A 131 -2.12 6.97 -3.19
CA HIS A 131 -3.18 7.96 -3.35
C HIS A 131 -2.66 9.41 -3.28
N ALA A 132 -3.53 10.37 -3.63
CA ALA A 132 -3.15 11.77 -3.80
C ALA A 132 -2.62 12.41 -2.51
N ASP A 133 -3.17 12.05 -1.34
CA ASP A 133 -2.78 12.67 -0.07
C ASP A 133 -1.35 12.24 0.35
N ASP A 134 -0.92 11.00 0.04
CA ASP A 134 0.45 10.53 0.28
C ASP A 134 1.47 11.25 -0.61
N ALA A 135 1.07 11.63 -1.83
CA ALA A 135 1.93 12.35 -2.77
C ALA A 135 2.07 13.84 -2.42
N ALA A 136 1.16 14.39 -1.60
CA ALA A 136 1.10 15.80 -1.27
C ALA A 136 2.40 16.29 -0.63
N GLY A 137 2.93 17.43 -1.11
CA GLY A 137 4.18 18.00 -0.59
C GLY A 137 5.41 17.10 -0.71
N ARG A 138 5.35 16.01 -1.49
CA ARG A 138 6.38 14.96 -1.60
C ARG A 138 6.67 14.25 -0.25
N ALA A 139 5.66 14.16 0.61
CA ALA A 139 5.76 13.44 1.88
C ALA A 139 6.24 11.99 1.67
N TYR A 140 5.67 11.32 0.65
CA TYR A 140 6.09 9.99 0.18
C TYR A 140 6.41 10.05 -1.32
N PRO A 141 7.68 10.26 -1.70
CA PRO A 141 8.08 10.37 -3.12
C PRO A 141 7.71 9.16 -3.96
N ASP A 142 7.66 7.98 -3.34
CA ASP A 142 7.30 6.70 -3.98
C ASP A 142 5.78 6.44 -4.03
N CYS A 143 4.96 7.50 -3.83
CA CYS A 143 3.52 7.52 -4.07
C CYS A 143 3.12 8.52 -5.17
N THR A 144 4.08 9.25 -5.78
CA THR A 144 3.79 10.27 -6.80
C THR A 144 3.38 9.68 -8.15
N PRO A 145 2.62 10.41 -8.98
CA PRO A 145 2.30 9.98 -10.34
C PRO A 145 3.53 9.74 -11.20
N GLU A 146 4.59 10.54 -11.03
CA GLU A 146 5.85 10.39 -11.76
C GLU A 146 6.55 9.08 -11.39
N PHE A 147 6.58 8.74 -10.09
CA PHE A 147 7.12 7.47 -9.63
C PHE A 147 6.31 6.29 -10.18
N TYR A 148 4.99 6.37 -10.12
CA TYR A 148 4.11 5.34 -10.69
C TYR A 148 4.41 5.10 -12.18
N ALA A 149 4.46 6.16 -12.99
CA ALA A 149 4.73 6.05 -14.43
C ALA A 149 6.10 5.43 -14.74
N ALA A 150 7.13 5.80 -13.97
CA ALA A 150 8.46 5.24 -14.10
C ALA A 150 8.50 3.75 -13.75
N MET A 151 7.84 3.36 -12.64
CA MET A 151 7.77 1.96 -12.20
C MET A 151 6.94 1.11 -13.16
N ASP A 152 5.81 1.59 -13.68
CA ASP A 152 5.02 0.88 -14.69
C ASP A 152 5.85 0.62 -15.95
N THR A 153 6.56 1.63 -16.44
CA THR A 153 7.47 1.49 -17.58
C THR A 153 8.54 0.43 -17.32
N ALA A 154 9.18 0.48 -16.15
CA ALA A 154 10.23 -0.48 -15.79
C ALA A 154 9.71 -1.93 -15.71
N ILE A 155 8.52 -2.11 -15.12
CA ILE A 155 7.88 -3.42 -15.01
C ILE A 155 7.46 -3.92 -16.39
N TYR A 156 6.82 -3.08 -17.19
CA TYR A 156 6.36 -3.45 -18.53
C TYR A 156 7.52 -3.90 -19.42
N GLU A 157 8.58 -3.10 -19.53
CA GLU A 157 9.76 -3.48 -20.31
C GLU A 157 10.50 -4.69 -19.70
N GLY A 158 10.68 -4.70 -18.37
CA GLY A 158 11.39 -5.77 -17.65
C GLY A 158 10.66 -7.11 -17.66
N SER A 159 9.33 -7.11 -17.83
CA SER A 159 8.52 -8.32 -18.00
C SER A 159 8.45 -8.84 -19.42
N GLY A 160 9.07 -8.16 -20.38
CA GLY A 160 8.88 -8.45 -21.80
C GLY A 160 7.49 -8.05 -22.30
N LYS A 161 6.94 -6.98 -21.76
CA LYS A 161 5.63 -6.38 -22.09
C LYS A 161 4.42 -7.23 -21.69
N LEU A 162 4.57 -8.02 -20.62
CA LEU A 162 3.54 -8.95 -20.16
C LEU A 162 2.78 -8.46 -18.92
N CYS A 163 3.38 -7.58 -18.11
CA CYS A 163 2.82 -7.18 -16.84
C CYS A 163 2.84 -5.65 -16.67
N HIS A 164 1.78 -5.08 -16.12
CA HIS A 164 1.62 -3.65 -15.82
C HIS A 164 1.53 -3.38 -14.32
N LEU A 165 1.86 -2.14 -13.93
CA LEU A 165 1.54 -1.62 -12.62
C LEU A 165 0.23 -0.84 -12.68
N GLU A 166 -0.67 -1.05 -11.73
CA GLU A 166 -1.91 -0.30 -11.56
C GLU A 166 -1.93 0.41 -10.21
N ALA A 167 -2.32 1.69 -10.22
CA ALA A 167 -2.55 2.50 -9.01
C ALA A 167 -3.95 3.13 -9.06
N PRO A 168 -5.03 2.36 -8.80
CA PRO A 168 -6.40 2.81 -9.04
C PRO A 168 -6.85 3.96 -8.14
N LEU A 169 -6.12 4.23 -7.07
CA LEU A 169 -6.40 5.29 -6.10
C LEU A 169 -5.55 6.54 -6.29
N LEU A 170 -4.62 6.55 -7.24
CA LEU A 170 -3.57 7.57 -7.39
C LEU A 170 -4.09 9.01 -7.40
N ASN A 171 -5.25 9.23 -8.00
CA ASN A 171 -5.87 10.56 -8.13
C ASN A 171 -7.05 10.77 -7.16
N LYS A 172 -7.15 9.96 -6.10
CA LYS A 172 -8.22 10.04 -5.11
C LYS A 172 -7.67 10.52 -3.78
N ASN A 173 -8.49 11.32 -3.08
CA ASN A 173 -8.26 11.62 -1.67
C ASN A 173 -8.89 10.53 -0.79
N LYS A 174 -8.61 10.58 0.51
CA LYS A 174 -9.06 9.56 1.47
C LYS A 174 -10.57 9.41 1.52
N ALA A 175 -11.32 10.52 1.50
CA ALA A 175 -12.79 10.48 1.50
C ALA A 175 -13.34 9.74 0.26
N GLN A 176 -12.78 10.00 -0.91
CA GLN A 176 -13.16 9.32 -2.16
C GLN A 176 -12.80 7.82 -2.14
N ILE A 177 -11.71 7.45 -1.47
CA ILE A 177 -11.30 6.05 -1.31
C ILE A 177 -12.29 5.31 -0.42
N VAL A 178 -12.65 5.91 0.73
CA VAL A 178 -13.63 5.33 1.64
C VAL A 178 -14.99 5.18 0.96
N GLU A 179 -15.46 6.20 0.26
CA GLU A 179 -16.72 6.15 -0.51
C GLU A 179 -16.69 5.03 -1.56
N LEU A 180 -15.60 4.93 -2.33
CA LEU A 180 -15.42 3.86 -3.32
C LEU A 180 -15.49 2.50 -2.65
N GLY A 181 -14.77 2.28 -1.56
CA GLY A 181 -14.75 0.99 -0.88
C GLY A 181 -16.09 0.62 -0.26
N LEU A 182 -16.85 1.58 0.29
CA LEU A 182 -18.21 1.35 0.77
C LEU A 182 -19.13 0.93 -0.38
N ASN A 183 -19.03 1.58 -1.54
CA ASN A 183 -19.80 1.23 -2.73
C ASN A 183 -19.44 -0.15 -3.29
N LEU A 184 -18.20 -0.61 -3.07
CA LEU A 184 -17.71 -1.94 -3.43
C LEU A 184 -18.02 -3.01 -2.37
N GLY A 185 -18.61 -2.64 -1.23
CA GLY A 185 -18.81 -3.54 -0.10
C GLY A 185 -17.51 -4.01 0.55
N ALA A 186 -16.47 -3.16 0.55
CA ALA A 186 -15.20 -3.52 1.15
C ALA A 186 -15.35 -3.78 2.67
N PRO A 187 -14.77 -4.87 3.20
CA PRO A 187 -14.97 -5.30 4.58
C PRO A 187 -14.09 -4.51 5.55
N TYR A 188 -14.31 -3.21 5.68
CA TYR A 188 -13.51 -2.31 6.49
C TYR A 188 -13.47 -2.67 7.98
N GLN A 189 -14.47 -3.42 8.48
CA GLN A 189 -14.46 -3.97 9.84
C GLN A 189 -13.29 -4.95 10.10
N TYR A 190 -12.63 -5.46 9.06
CA TYR A 190 -11.47 -6.34 9.19
C TYR A 190 -10.15 -5.61 8.99
N THR A 191 -10.17 -4.33 8.57
CA THR A 191 -8.96 -3.56 8.36
C THR A 191 -8.31 -3.15 9.68
N CYS A 192 -6.99 -2.97 9.66
CA CYS A 192 -6.31 -2.31 10.77
C CYS A 192 -6.48 -0.79 10.56
N LEU A 193 -7.34 -0.18 11.35
CA LEU A 193 -7.32 1.26 11.53
C LEU A 193 -6.08 1.56 12.37
N LEU A 194 -5.05 2.15 11.77
CA LEU A 194 -3.96 2.73 12.55
C LEU A 194 -4.54 3.91 13.32
N TYR A 195 -4.66 3.75 14.63
CA TYR A 195 -5.13 4.78 15.57
C TYR A 195 -4.10 5.93 15.72
N THR A 196 -3.30 6.19 14.72
CA THR A 196 -2.28 7.23 14.77
C THR A 196 -2.34 8.04 13.49
N SER A 197 -2.51 9.33 13.61
CA SER A 197 -2.51 10.38 12.59
C SER A 197 -3.65 10.31 11.56
N ASP A 198 -3.88 9.21 10.88
CA ASP A 198 -4.87 9.15 9.81
C ASP A 198 -6.32 9.30 10.30
N ALA A 199 -6.66 8.71 11.46
CA ALA A 199 -8.01 8.82 12.04
C ALA A 199 -8.28 10.20 12.68
N ALA A 200 -7.23 10.90 13.12
CA ALA A 200 -7.36 12.24 13.69
C ALA A 200 -7.53 13.30 12.59
N ASP A 201 -6.92 13.11 11.42
CA ASP A 201 -7.02 14.01 10.28
C ASP A 201 -8.32 13.81 9.48
N GLU A 202 -8.95 12.64 9.55
CA GLU A 202 -10.13 12.29 8.76
C GLU A 202 -11.47 12.69 9.43
N GLY A 203 -11.46 13.22 10.65
CA GLY A 203 -12.70 13.62 11.34
C GLY A 203 -13.71 12.49 11.54
N LEU A 204 -13.29 11.24 11.42
CA LEU A 204 -14.09 10.06 11.76
C LEU A 204 -14.02 9.84 13.28
N GLY A 205 -14.53 10.82 14.02
CA GLY A 205 -14.82 10.66 15.44
C GLY A 205 -15.94 9.64 15.62
N VAL A 206 -15.65 8.54 16.26
CA VAL A 206 -16.63 7.69 16.93
C VAL A 206 -16.67 8.09 18.37
#